data_a8ba2e029d43d25142811d142edd57d1
#
_entry.id   a8ba2e029d43d25142811d142edd57d1
#
_cell.length_a   1.000
_cell.length_b   1.000
_cell.length_c   1.000
_cell.angle_alpha   90.00
_cell.angle_beta   90.00
_cell.angle_gamma   90.00
#
_symmetry.space_group_name_H-M   'P 1'
#
loop_
_entity.id
_entity.type
_entity.pdbx_description
1 polymer ?
#
loop_
_entity_poly.entity_id
_entity_poly.type
_entity_poly.pdbx_seq_one_letter_code
_entity_poly.pdbx_strand_id
1 'polypeptide(L)'
;DEELIEGAVKGYVDALGDPYTTYYTKKEMKTIMEETNGNFVGIGVYMTKDLEKNAILIIKPIENSPAEKAGILPGDLITKVDDVEYTGDKLEEASNKIRGEEGTKVKLEIYRNGETKTFELTRTKVVVSHVTTKVLNNDIGYIAISDFEGECASEFETKYKQLEKQGIKKLIID
;
A
#
# COMPACT_ATOMS: atom_id res chain seq x y z
N ASP A 1 31.78 -6.86 2.95
CA ASP A 1 32.03 -6.26 4.29
C ASP A 1 31.06 -5.15 4.67
N GLU A 2 30.28 -4.61 3.73
CA GLU A 2 29.27 -3.58 4.00
C GLU A 2 28.15 -4.14 4.91
N GLU A 3 27.69 -5.35 4.66
CA GLU A 3 26.67 -6.04 5.50
C GLU A 3 27.13 -6.23 6.95
N LEU A 4 28.42 -6.50 7.16
CA LEU A 4 28.98 -6.64 8.52
C LEU A 4 29.01 -5.30 9.25
N ILE A 5 29.31 -4.21 8.55
CA ILE A 5 29.29 -2.85 9.10
C ILE A 5 27.86 -2.44 9.43
N GLU A 6 26.92 -2.66 8.52
CA GLU A 6 25.50 -2.40 8.76
C GLU A 6 24.97 -3.19 9.95
N GLY A 7 25.30 -4.49 10.05
CA GLY A 7 24.94 -5.34 11.19
C GLY A 7 25.52 -4.84 12.52
N ALA A 8 26.77 -4.36 12.51
CA ALA A 8 27.40 -3.81 13.70
C ALA A 8 26.75 -2.50 14.14
N VAL A 9 26.43 -1.60 13.21
CA VAL A 9 25.74 -0.33 13.49
C VAL A 9 24.33 -0.59 14.01
N LYS A 10 23.61 -1.51 13.40
CA LYS A 10 22.27 -1.92 13.84
C LYS A 10 22.30 -2.46 15.27
N GLY A 11 23.21 -3.40 15.54
CA GLY A 11 23.37 -3.96 16.89
C GLY A 11 23.76 -2.90 17.95
N TYR A 12 24.58 -1.92 17.57
CA TYR A 12 24.92 -0.81 18.46
C TYR A 12 23.70 0.06 18.79
N VAL A 13 22.88 0.40 17.78
CA VAL A 13 21.66 1.21 17.95
C VAL A 13 20.62 0.42 18.76
N ASP A 14 20.41 -0.86 18.47
CA ASP A 14 19.47 -1.72 19.21
C ASP A 14 19.87 -1.84 20.70
N ALA A 15 21.17 -1.82 21.01
CA ALA A 15 21.68 -1.89 22.38
C ALA A 15 21.37 -0.63 23.22
N LEU A 16 20.94 0.47 22.60
CA LEU A 16 20.50 1.66 23.35
C LEU A 16 19.19 1.42 24.11
N GLY A 17 18.40 0.42 23.71
CA GLY A 17 17.14 0.03 24.38
C GLY A 17 16.02 1.07 24.23
N ASP A 18 16.18 2.05 23.34
CA ASP A 18 15.16 3.05 23.06
C ASP A 18 14.25 2.56 21.93
N PRO A 19 12.93 2.35 22.19
CA PRO A 19 12.01 1.85 21.19
C PRO A 19 11.76 2.80 20.00
N TYR A 20 12.16 4.06 20.11
CA TYR A 20 12.00 5.06 19.06
C TYR A 20 13.26 5.26 18.22
N THR A 21 14.40 4.71 18.65
CA THR A 21 15.66 4.81 17.92
C THR A 21 15.90 3.57 17.09
N THR A 22 15.89 3.71 15.77
CA THR A 22 16.08 2.60 14.82
C THR A 22 17.09 3.00 13.75
N TYR A 23 18.03 2.08 13.45
CA TYR A 23 18.92 2.23 12.30
C TYR A 23 18.28 1.64 11.06
N TYR A 24 18.30 2.41 9.99
CA TYR A 24 17.85 1.96 8.67
C TYR A 24 19.01 2.04 7.67
N THR A 25 19.20 0.99 6.90
CA THR A 25 20.08 1.01 5.73
C THR A 25 19.53 2.00 4.68
N LYS A 26 20.36 2.39 3.71
CA LYS A 26 19.90 3.26 2.61
C LYS A 26 18.70 2.68 1.85
N LYS A 27 18.69 1.35 1.69
CA LYS A 27 17.60 0.63 1.02
C LYS A 27 16.31 0.67 1.83
N GLU A 28 16.39 0.36 3.13
CA GLU A 28 15.25 0.41 4.04
C GLU A 28 14.71 1.84 4.17
N MET A 29 15.58 2.84 4.31
CA MET A 29 15.18 4.24 4.38
C MET A 29 14.46 4.69 3.10
N LYS A 30 14.95 4.27 1.93
CA LYS A 30 14.26 4.56 0.66
C LYS A 30 12.86 3.98 0.64
N THR A 31 12.69 2.72 1.07
CA THR A 31 11.38 2.06 1.15
C THR A 31 10.44 2.80 2.11
N ILE A 32 10.93 3.18 3.29
CA ILE A 32 10.16 3.93 4.27
C ILE A 32 9.74 5.30 3.71
N MET A 33 10.65 6.02 3.05
CA MET A 33 10.31 7.29 2.42
C MET A 33 9.28 7.15 1.30
N GLU A 34 9.35 6.07 0.51
CA GLU A 34 8.36 5.77 -0.53
C GLU A 34 6.99 5.48 0.10
N GLU A 35 6.96 4.74 1.20
CA GLU A 35 5.73 4.44 1.97
C GLU A 35 5.13 5.70 2.60
N THR A 36 5.94 6.48 3.32
CA THR A 36 5.51 7.72 3.97
C THR A 36 5.01 8.77 2.97
N ASN A 37 5.61 8.84 1.79
CA ASN A 37 5.14 9.73 0.71
C ASN A 37 3.93 9.17 -0.04
N GLY A 38 3.43 7.98 0.31
CA GLY A 38 2.31 7.33 -0.37
C GLY A 38 2.60 6.96 -1.83
N ASN A 39 3.89 6.88 -2.20
CA ASN A 39 4.32 6.61 -3.56
C ASN A 39 5.22 5.37 -3.58
N PHE A 40 4.75 4.26 -4.09
CA PHE A 40 5.55 3.05 -4.26
C PHE A 40 5.30 2.40 -5.62
N VAL A 41 6.24 1.59 -6.08
CA VAL A 41 6.08 0.86 -7.33
C VAL A 41 5.65 -0.58 -7.04
N GLY A 42 4.49 -0.94 -7.54
CA GLY A 42 3.89 -2.26 -7.32
C GLY A 42 2.55 -2.42 -8.03
N ILE A 43 1.70 -3.26 -7.47
CA ILE A 43 0.36 -3.54 -8.03
C ILE A 43 -0.78 -2.83 -7.30
N GLY A 44 -0.54 -2.27 -6.12
CA GLY A 44 -1.52 -1.51 -5.35
C GLY A 44 -2.55 -2.38 -4.63
N VAL A 45 -2.12 -3.10 -3.60
CA VAL A 45 -2.98 -3.84 -2.68
C VAL A 45 -2.58 -3.59 -1.23
N TYR A 46 -3.58 -3.50 -0.35
CA TYR A 46 -3.38 -3.64 1.07
C TYR A 46 -3.48 -5.12 1.45
N MET A 47 -2.49 -5.62 2.15
CA MET A 47 -2.38 -7.03 2.53
C MET A 47 -2.14 -7.16 4.03
N THR A 48 -2.59 -8.27 4.59
CA THR A 48 -2.30 -8.65 5.96
C THR A 48 -2.14 -10.17 6.08
N LYS A 49 -1.64 -10.63 7.20
CA LYS A 49 -1.63 -12.06 7.55
C LYS A 49 -2.99 -12.47 8.08
N ASP A 50 -3.61 -13.47 7.46
CA ASP A 50 -4.72 -14.23 8.05
C ASP A 50 -4.12 -15.23 9.03
N LEU A 51 -4.35 -15.01 10.33
CA LEU A 51 -3.77 -15.83 11.40
C LEU A 51 -4.38 -17.23 11.46
N GLU A 52 -5.65 -17.39 11.10
CA GLU A 52 -6.34 -18.68 11.15
C GLU A 52 -5.89 -19.61 10.02
N LYS A 53 -5.73 -19.05 8.82
CA LYS A 53 -5.36 -19.81 7.63
C LYS A 53 -3.87 -19.82 7.34
N ASN A 54 -3.09 -19.01 8.07
CA ASN A 54 -1.70 -18.71 7.76
C ASN A 54 -1.50 -18.32 6.30
N ALA A 55 -2.35 -17.46 5.77
CA ALA A 55 -2.37 -17.02 4.38
C ALA A 55 -2.17 -15.51 4.29
N ILE A 56 -1.82 -15.03 3.10
CA ILE A 56 -1.74 -13.60 2.81
C ILE A 56 -3.10 -13.15 2.29
N LEU A 57 -3.80 -12.36 3.10
CA LEU A 57 -5.14 -11.85 2.81
C LEU A 57 -5.05 -10.47 2.17
N ILE A 58 -5.70 -10.28 1.04
CA ILE A 58 -5.93 -8.96 0.45
C ILE A 58 -7.08 -8.28 1.19
N ILE A 59 -6.79 -7.20 1.90
CA ILE A 59 -7.79 -6.36 2.58
C ILE A 59 -8.61 -5.62 1.54
N LYS A 60 -7.93 -4.95 0.61
CA LYS A 60 -8.54 -4.27 -0.54
C LYS A 60 -7.48 -3.87 -1.57
N PRO A 61 -7.83 -3.77 -2.86
CA PRO A 61 -6.99 -3.06 -3.83
C PRO A 61 -7.04 -1.54 -3.57
N ILE A 62 -6.00 -0.85 -4.02
CA ILE A 62 -5.92 0.61 -4.02
C ILE A 62 -6.63 1.14 -5.26
N GLU A 63 -7.37 2.21 -5.11
CA GLU A 63 -8.13 2.84 -6.20
C GLU A 63 -7.23 3.22 -7.38
N ASN A 64 -7.69 2.95 -8.59
CA ASN A 64 -6.96 3.15 -9.85
C ASN A 64 -5.68 2.33 -10.04
N SER A 65 -5.36 1.41 -9.14
CA SER A 65 -4.18 0.55 -9.20
C SER A 65 -4.29 -0.56 -10.27
N PRO A 66 -3.17 -1.18 -10.64
CA PRO A 66 -3.18 -2.39 -11.48
C PRO A 66 -4.02 -3.53 -10.90
N ALA A 67 -4.00 -3.71 -9.58
CA ALA A 67 -4.76 -4.76 -8.91
C ALA A 67 -6.28 -4.55 -9.04
N GLU A 68 -6.74 -3.32 -8.80
CA GLU A 68 -8.16 -2.99 -8.96
C GLU A 68 -8.62 -3.18 -10.41
N LYS A 69 -7.86 -2.66 -11.37
CA LYS A 69 -8.17 -2.79 -12.81
C LYS A 69 -8.21 -4.23 -13.29
N ALA A 70 -7.40 -5.10 -12.67
CA ALA A 70 -7.39 -6.52 -12.98
C ALA A 70 -8.54 -7.31 -12.31
N GLY A 71 -9.29 -6.69 -11.39
CA GLY A 71 -10.40 -7.34 -10.70
C GLY A 71 -9.97 -8.17 -9.49
N ILE A 72 -8.87 -7.82 -8.86
CA ILE A 72 -8.52 -8.32 -7.52
C ILE A 72 -9.51 -7.72 -6.53
N LEU A 73 -9.99 -8.52 -5.58
CA LEU A 73 -11.07 -8.16 -4.67
C LEU A 73 -10.64 -8.31 -3.20
N PRO A 74 -11.31 -7.58 -2.28
CA PRO A 74 -11.20 -7.84 -0.86
C PRO A 74 -11.54 -9.31 -0.53
N GLY A 75 -10.76 -9.93 0.32
CA GLY A 75 -10.94 -11.34 0.72
C GLY A 75 -10.18 -12.36 -0.13
N ASP A 76 -9.51 -11.94 -1.20
CA ASP A 76 -8.61 -12.81 -1.95
C ASP A 76 -7.43 -13.24 -1.10
N LEU A 77 -7.01 -14.50 -1.23
CA LEU A 77 -5.82 -15.03 -0.58
C LEU A 77 -4.72 -15.20 -1.63
N ILE A 78 -3.58 -14.55 -1.44
CA ILE A 78 -2.41 -14.77 -2.31
C ILE A 78 -1.79 -16.10 -1.92
N THR A 79 -1.66 -17.01 -2.90
CA THR A 79 -1.03 -18.33 -2.74
C THR A 79 0.36 -18.37 -3.36
N LYS A 80 0.56 -17.67 -4.49
CA LYS A 80 1.89 -17.60 -5.14
C LYS A 80 2.17 -16.22 -5.71
N VAL A 81 3.47 -15.89 -5.74
CA VAL A 81 4.02 -14.76 -6.46
C VAL A 81 5.17 -15.26 -7.35
N ASP A 82 5.08 -15.05 -8.67
CA ASP A 82 6.03 -15.57 -9.67
C ASP A 82 6.32 -17.07 -9.49
N ASP A 83 5.26 -17.87 -9.35
CA ASP A 83 5.29 -19.33 -9.15
C ASP A 83 5.92 -19.82 -7.82
N VAL A 84 6.32 -18.92 -6.92
CA VAL A 84 6.79 -19.25 -5.56
C VAL A 84 5.62 -19.18 -4.59
N GLU A 85 5.45 -20.21 -3.77
CA GLU A 85 4.40 -20.27 -2.75
C GLU A 85 4.75 -19.40 -1.54
N TYR A 86 3.73 -18.69 -1.04
CA TYR A 86 3.84 -17.84 0.15
C TYR A 86 2.70 -18.14 1.13
N THR A 87 3.07 -18.19 2.39
CA THR A 87 2.15 -18.28 3.53
C THR A 87 2.12 -16.94 4.28
N GLY A 88 1.21 -16.79 5.21
CA GLY A 88 1.10 -15.59 6.03
C GLY A 88 2.38 -15.21 6.79
N ASP A 89 3.19 -16.20 7.18
CA ASP A 89 4.49 -15.96 7.83
C ASP A 89 5.52 -15.28 6.93
N LYS A 90 5.31 -15.37 5.61
CA LYS A 90 6.18 -14.78 4.58
C LYS A 90 5.57 -13.55 3.91
N LEU A 91 4.66 -12.85 4.61
CA LEU A 91 4.00 -11.66 4.09
C LEU A 91 4.99 -10.60 3.60
N GLU A 92 6.04 -10.34 4.37
CA GLU A 92 7.06 -9.34 4.02
C GLU A 92 7.86 -9.76 2.78
N GLU A 93 8.28 -11.03 2.70
CA GLU A 93 8.97 -11.57 1.51
C GLU A 93 8.09 -11.46 0.26
N ALA A 94 6.81 -11.83 0.38
CA ALA A 94 5.84 -11.72 -0.71
C ALA A 94 5.63 -10.25 -1.12
N SER A 95 5.49 -9.34 -0.16
CA SER A 95 5.37 -7.90 -0.42
C SER A 95 6.56 -7.37 -1.20
N ASN A 96 7.78 -7.70 -0.77
CA ASN A 96 9.01 -7.33 -1.46
C ASN A 96 9.07 -7.90 -2.88
N LYS A 97 8.55 -9.11 -3.10
CA LYS A 97 8.51 -9.74 -4.43
C LYS A 97 7.46 -9.12 -5.34
N ILE A 98 6.32 -8.70 -4.78
CA ILE A 98 5.24 -8.01 -5.50
C ILE A 98 5.69 -6.61 -5.94
N ARG A 99 6.46 -5.91 -5.13
CA ARG A 99 7.15 -4.67 -5.51
C ARG A 99 8.25 -4.95 -6.54
N GLY A 100 8.73 -3.92 -7.21
CA GLY A 100 9.82 -4.03 -8.16
C GLY A 100 9.93 -2.81 -9.06
N GLU A 101 10.65 -2.93 -10.16
CA GLU A 101 10.82 -1.83 -11.12
C GLU A 101 9.53 -1.55 -11.88
N GLU A 102 9.26 -0.26 -12.13
CA GLU A 102 8.10 0.17 -12.90
C GLU A 102 8.12 -0.41 -14.32
N GLY A 103 6.96 -0.82 -14.81
CA GLY A 103 6.79 -1.44 -16.12
C GLY A 103 7.11 -2.94 -16.15
N THR A 104 7.70 -3.53 -15.10
CA THR A 104 7.92 -4.97 -15.03
C THR A 104 6.64 -5.72 -14.63
N LYS A 105 6.56 -6.99 -14.97
CA LYS A 105 5.41 -7.83 -14.66
C LYS A 105 5.62 -8.64 -13.39
N VAL A 106 4.53 -8.95 -12.72
CA VAL A 106 4.45 -9.91 -11.61
C VAL A 106 3.23 -10.79 -11.82
N LYS A 107 3.38 -12.09 -11.58
CA LYS A 107 2.31 -13.07 -11.65
C LYS A 107 1.83 -13.39 -10.24
N LEU A 108 0.54 -13.22 -10.00
CA LEU A 108 -0.10 -13.62 -8.76
C LEU A 108 -1.02 -14.80 -8.99
N GLU A 109 -0.93 -15.81 -8.15
CA GLU A 109 -1.95 -16.82 -7.98
C GLU A 109 -2.73 -16.51 -6.70
N ILE A 110 -4.03 -16.41 -6.81
CA ILE A 110 -4.92 -16.16 -5.69
C ILE A 110 -5.96 -17.25 -5.55
N TYR A 111 -6.43 -17.47 -4.33
CA TYR A 111 -7.56 -18.32 -4.02
C TYR A 111 -8.78 -17.47 -3.66
N ARG A 112 -9.90 -17.66 -4.36
CA ARG A 112 -11.16 -16.94 -4.20
C ARG A 112 -12.33 -17.91 -4.29
N ASN A 113 -13.12 -18.02 -3.23
CA ASN A 113 -14.39 -18.78 -3.23
C ASN A 113 -14.25 -20.24 -3.74
N GLY A 114 -13.19 -20.95 -3.38
CA GLY A 114 -12.98 -22.33 -3.80
C GLY A 114 -12.20 -22.49 -5.10
N GLU A 115 -11.88 -21.41 -5.79
CA GLU A 115 -11.19 -21.41 -7.08
C GLU A 115 -9.83 -20.72 -7.01
N THR A 116 -8.87 -21.25 -7.74
CA THR A 116 -7.58 -20.59 -7.97
C THR A 116 -7.66 -19.75 -9.24
N LYS A 117 -7.20 -18.50 -9.15
CA LYS A 117 -7.15 -17.56 -10.27
C LYS A 117 -5.75 -17.00 -10.42
N THR A 118 -5.32 -16.79 -11.65
CA THR A 118 -4.00 -16.24 -11.96
C THR A 118 -4.14 -14.86 -12.59
N PHE A 119 -3.35 -13.90 -12.11
CA PHE A 119 -3.29 -12.54 -12.61
C PHE A 119 -1.86 -12.20 -13.01
N GLU A 120 -1.65 -11.72 -14.22
CA GLU A 120 -0.39 -11.12 -14.65
C GLU A 120 -0.56 -9.60 -14.62
N LEU A 121 0.18 -8.93 -13.74
CA LEU A 121 0.04 -7.51 -13.44
C LEU A 121 1.31 -6.76 -13.79
N THR A 122 1.16 -5.59 -14.38
CA THR A 122 2.30 -4.68 -14.60
C THR A 122 2.47 -3.77 -13.40
N ARG A 123 3.67 -3.72 -12.85
CA ARG A 123 4.00 -2.81 -11.75
C ARG A 123 3.95 -1.36 -12.25
N THR A 124 3.29 -0.52 -11.52
CA THR A 124 3.23 0.92 -11.79
C THR A 124 3.51 1.70 -10.52
N LYS A 125 3.79 2.99 -10.67
CA LYS A 125 3.76 3.89 -9.53
C LYS A 125 2.32 3.93 -9.00
N VAL A 126 2.15 3.51 -7.75
CA VAL A 126 0.87 3.56 -7.02
C VAL A 126 0.89 4.78 -6.13
N VAL A 127 -0.14 5.59 -6.21
CA VAL A 127 -0.34 6.75 -5.35
C VAL A 127 -1.48 6.43 -4.39
N VAL A 128 -1.21 6.46 -3.11
CA VAL A 128 -2.23 6.32 -2.07
C VAL A 128 -2.85 7.68 -1.81
N SER A 129 -4.15 7.81 -2.07
CA SER A 129 -4.88 9.04 -1.73
C SER A 129 -5.32 9.00 -0.28
N HIS A 130 -4.94 10.00 0.48
CA HIS A 130 -5.34 10.18 1.88
C HIS A 130 -6.59 11.04 2.05
N VAL A 131 -7.08 11.62 0.97
CA VAL A 131 -8.27 12.48 0.98
C VAL A 131 -9.36 11.87 0.12
N THR A 132 -10.54 11.67 0.67
CA THR A 132 -11.71 11.23 -0.09
C THR A 132 -12.81 12.28 -0.03
N THR A 133 -13.63 12.38 -1.08
CA THR A 133 -14.69 13.37 -1.16
C THR A 133 -15.97 12.77 -1.68
N LYS A 134 -17.09 13.32 -1.22
CA LYS A 134 -18.42 13.04 -1.77
C LYS A 134 -19.34 14.26 -1.60
N VAL A 135 -20.38 14.34 -2.39
CA VAL A 135 -21.44 15.33 -2.21
C VAL A 135 -22.63 14.65 -1.54
N LEU A 136 -23.09 15.23 -0.45
CA LEU A 136 -24.25 14.78 0.31
C LEU A 136 -25.41 15.76 0.07
N ASN A 137 -26.62 15.24 -0.18
CA ASN A 137 -27.84 16.04 -0.31
C ASN A 137 -27.71 17.23 -1.31
N ASN A 138 -26.93 17.04 -2.37
CA ASN A 138 -26.71 17.99 -3.49
C ASN A 138 -26.00 19.32 -3.14
N ASP A 139 -25.83 19.69 -1.86
CA ASP A 139 -25.22 20.97 -1.49
C ASP A 139 -24.19 20.89 -0.35
N ILE A 140 -23.94 19.71 0.19
CA ILE A 140 -22.98 19.49 1.26
C ILE A 140 -21.80 18.71 0.71
N GLY A 141 -20.62 19.34 0.65
CA GLY A 141 -19.35 18.65 0.41
C GLY A 141 -18.93 17.90 1.69
N TYR A 142 -18.46 16.67 1.52
CA TYR A 142 -17.84 15.89 2.58
C TYR A 142 -16.43 15.55 2.15
N ILE A 143 -15.46 15.85 3.00
CA ILE A 143 -14.05 15.50 2.84
C ILE A 143 -13.63 14.68 4.05
N ALA A 144 -13.12 13.47 3.81
CA ALA A 144 -12.47 12.67 4.85
C ALA A 144 -10.97 12.60 4.59
N ILE A 145 -10.18 12.82 5.65
CA ILE A 145 -8.72 12.74 5.65
C ILE A 145 -8.34 11.54 6.50
N SER A 146 -7.79 10.50 5.85
CA SER A 146 -7.39 9.27 6.56
C SER A 146 -6.01 9.37 7.18
N ASP A 147 -5.15 10.23 6.64
CA ASP A 147 -3.79 10.43 7.11
C ASP A 147 -3.25 11.80 6.66
N PHE A 148 -2.30 12.36 7.42
CA PHE A 148 -1.66 13.64 7.13
C PHE A 148 -0.25 13.47 6.53
N GLU A 149 -0.06 12.42 5.73
CA GLU A 149 1.20 12.09 5.09
C GLU A 149 1.24 12.49 3.61
N GLY A 150 2.44 12.49 3.03
CA GLY A 150 2.68 12.68 1.59
C GLY A 150 2.07 13.97 1.05
N GLU A 151 1.28 13.83 -0.01
CA GLU A 151 0.65 14.93 -0.74
C GLU A 151 -0.74 15.34 -0.18
N CYS A 152 -1.06 14.96 1.07
CA CYS A 152 -2.38 15.18 1.66
C CYS A 152 -2.88 16.62 1.52
N ALA A 153 -2.02 17.64 1.73
CA ALA A 153 -2.41 19.04 1.63
C ALA A 153 -2.78 19.45 0.20
N SER A 154 -1.99 19.04 -0.78
CA SER A 154 -2.25 19.33 -2.21
C SER A 154 -3.46 18.56 -2.74
N GLU A 155 -3.67 17.32 -2.27
CA GLU A 155 -4.88 16.55 -2.55
C GLU A 155 -6.13 17.23 -1.98
N PHE A 156 -6.07 17.66 -0.72
CA PHE A 156 -7.18 18.37 -0.08
C PHE A 156 -7.56 19.61 -0.88
N GLU A 157 -6.59 20.45 -1.21
CA GLU A 157 -6.84 21.65 -1.99
C GLU A 157 -7.49 21.35 -3.35
N THR A 158 -6.97 20.34 -4.05
CA THR A 158 -7.49 19.92 -5.35
C THR A 158 -8.93 19.41 -5.26
N LYS A 159 -9.19 18.53 -4.29
CA LYS A 159 -10.50 17.92 -4.11
C LYS A 159 -11.53 18.91 -3.56
N TYR A 160 -11.10 19.82 -2.69
CA TYR A 160 -11.95 20.92 -2.23
C TYR A 160 -12.41 21.81 -3.40
N LYS A 161 -11.47 22.24 -4.27
CA LYS A 161 -11.80 23.01 -5.47
C LYS A 161 -12.75 22.26 -6.42
N GLN A 162 -12.65 20.94 -6.50
CA GLN A 162 -13.59 20.13 -7.28
C GLN A 162 -15.00 20.15 -6.69
N LEU A 163 -15.13 20.07 -5.36
CA LEU A 163 -16.41 20.18 -4.68
C LEU A 163 -17.03 21.58 -4.84
N GLU A 164 -16.23 22.65 -4.75
CA GLU A 164 -16.70 24.02 -5.00
C GLU A 164 -17.29 24.17 -6.39
N LYS A 165 -16.63 23.62 -7.42
CA LYS A 165 -17.14 23.62 -8.81
C LYS A 165 -18.47 22.86 -8.97
N GLN A 166 -18.75 21.90 -8.08
CA GLN A 166 -20.01 21.17 -8.04
C GLN A 166 -21.13 21.95 -7.34
N GLY A 167 -20.83 23.15 -6.81
CA GLY A 167 -21.83 24.05 -6.23
C GLY A 167 -22.21 23.75 -4.79
N ILE A 168 -21.33 23.11 -4.01
CA ILE A 168 -21.56 22.89 -2.58
C ILE A 168 -21.71 24.24 -1.86
N LYS A 169 -22.53 24.26 -0.81
CA LYS A 169 -22.77 25.42 0.03
C LYS A 169 -22.28 25.23 1.47
N LYS A 170 -22.03 24.00 1.83
CA LYS A 170 -21.57 23.59 3.17
C LYS A 170 -20.49 22.55 3.02
N LEU A 171 -19.62 22.45 4.02
CA LEU A 171 -18.53 21.47 4.05
C LEU A 171 -18.52 20.74 5.39
N ILE A 172 -18.34 19.43 5.32
CA ILE A 172 -17.98 18.56 6.45
C ILE A 172 -16.56 18.09 6.22
N ILE A 173 -15.70 18.23 7.20
CA ILE A 173 -14.35 17.70 7.26
C ILE A 173 -14.29 16.65 8.37
N ASP A 174 -13.84 15.43 8.03
CA ASP A 174 -13.75 14.26 8.89
C ASP A 174 -12.32 13.72 8.91
#